data_f8e4f8120606a778ce11f344ebece6ac
#
_entry.id   f8e4f8120606a778ce11f344ebece6ac
#
_cell.length_a   1.000
_cell.length_b   1.000
_cell.length_c   1.000
_cell.angle_alpha   90.00
_cell.angle_beta   90.00
_cell.angle_gamma   90.00
#
_symmetry.space_group_name_H-M   'P 1'
#
loop_
_entity.id
_entity.type
_entity.pdbx_description
1 polymer ?
#
loop_
_entity_poly.entity_id
_entity_poly.type
_entity_poly.pdbx_seq_one_letter_code
_entity_poly.pdbx_strand_id
1 'polypeptide(L)'
;MKQYIISLICSSCLLLSSCNYLDTEPGDAISSDHFWETANAAALEQYCNLYYPKLIKGHGDPLAWNIGSMISQEYQSDNLLASGASAITFGQNTKLTSNSDWNWSTVRGCNAFLQNYQKSPASEMDKKKYAGEILFFKAFDYYNKVCLFGDVPWYDSPLDKNSPELYKGRDSRTVVMASILKTIDQAIEFLPRKTKVYRVSRDAALLLKARGDVIVTWKEM
;
A
#
# COMPACT_ATOMS: atom_id res chain seq x y z
N MET A 1 0.13 -60.83 31.11
CA MET A 1 0.46 -59.43 31.44
C MET A 1 1.48 -58.81 30.48
N LYS A 2 2.64 -59.40 30.20
CA LYS A 2 3.65 -58.81 29.30
C LYS A 2 3.13 -58.52 27.86
N GLN A 3 2.28 -59.42 27.29
CA GLN A 3 1.74 -59.21 25.91
C GLN A 3 0.78 -58.02 25.83
N TYR A 4 -0.03 -57.74 26.83
CA TYR A 4 -0.93 -56.58 26.86
C TYR A 4 -0.19 -55.26 26.98
N ILE A 5 0.93 -55.24 27.72
CA ILE A 5 1.77 -54.05 27.85
C ILE A 5 2.45 -53.68 26.54
N ILE A 6 2.97 -54.69 25.82
CA ILE A 6 3.58 -54.48 24.47
C ILE A 6 2.55 -53.97 23.47
N SER A 7 1.32 -54.54 23.49
CA SER A 7 0.23 -54.11 22.61
C SER A 7 -0.20 -52.67 22.90
N LEU A 8 -0.22 -52.26 24.18
CA LEU A 8 -0.58 -50.91 24.60
C LEU A 8 0.48 -49.87 24.20
N ILE A 9 1.77 -50.23 24.29
CA ILE A 9 2.90 -49.38 23.88
C ILE A 9 2.91 -49.21 22.35
N CYS A 10 2.70 -50.27 21.58
CA CYS A 10 2.60 -50.18 20.12
C CYS A 10 1.42 -49.33 19.66
N SER A 11 0.25 -49.44 20.31
CA SER A 11 -0.92 -48.57 20.02
C SER A 11 -0.67 -47.09 20.34
N SER A 12 0.09 -46.81 21.42
CA SER A 12 0.44 -45.44 21.81
C SER A 12 1.44 -44.77 20.84
N CYS A 13 2.40 -45.54 20.29
CA CYS A 13 3.37 -45.02 19.32
C CYS A 13 2.73 -44.67 17.95
N LEU A 14 1.64 -45.33 17.57
CA LEU A 14 0.91 -45.02 16.31
C LEU A 14 0.12 -43.70 16.38
N LEU A 15 -0.17 -43.19 17.61
CA LEU A 15 -0.88 -41.91 17.78
C LEU A 15 0.03 -40.68 17.73
N LEU A 16 1.35 -40.84 17.78
CA LEU A 16 2.32 -39.76 17.82
C LEU A 16 2.84 -39.35 16.42
N SER A 17 2.52 -40.09 15.38
CA SER A 17 2.97 -39.80 14.00
C SER A 17 2.00 -38.94 13.19
N SER A 18 0.93 -38.42 13.79
CA SER A 18 -0.13 -37.67 13.09
C SER A 18 0.11 -36.17 12.96
N CYS A 19 1.21 -35.62 13.48
CA CYS A 19 1.36 -34.15 13.51
C CYS A 19 1.76 -33.49 12.19
N ASN A 20 2.30 -34.25 11.22
CA ASN A 20 2.71 -33.63 9.93
C ASN A 20 1.68 -33.75 8.80
N TYR A 21 0.55 -34.44 9.05
CA TYR A 21 -0.48 -34.61 8.01
C TYR A 21 -1.35 -33.35 7.81
N LEU A 22 -1.36 -32.45 8.79
CA LEU A 22 -2.13 -31.19 8.75
C LEU A 22 -1.33 -29.99 8.20
N ASP A 23 0.00 -30.13 8.07
CA ASP A 23 0.87 -29.14 7.44
C ASP A 23 1.00 -29.38 5.92
N THR A 24 -0.12 -29.68 5.26
CA THR A 24 -0.15 -29.66 3.81
C THR A 24 -0.21 -28.22 3.34
N GLU A 25 0.89 -27.73 2.77
CA GLU A 25 0.82 -26.52 1.95
C GLU A 25 -0.23 -26.75 0.85
N PRO A 26 -1.20 -25.82 0.65
CA PRO A 26 -2.18 -25.95 -0.41
C PRO A 26 -1.44 -26.07 -1.74
N GLY A 27 -1.52 -27.22 -2.41
CA GLY A 27 -0.84 -27.46 -3.69
C GLY A 27 -1.24 -26.50 -4.81
N ASP A 28 -2.37 -25.80 -4.64
CA ASP A 28 -2.95 -24.86 -5.58
C ASP A 28 -2.68 -23.38 -5.23
N ALA A 29 -2.11 -23.09 -4.06
CA ALA A 29 -1.78 -21.73 -3.64
C ALA A 29 -0.26 -21.58 -3.58
N ILE A 30 0.27 -20.67 -4.38
CA ILE A 30 1.67 -20.24 -4.28
C ILE A 30 1.82 -19.59 -2.91
N SER A 31 2.66 -20.15 -2.02
CA SER A 31 2.98 -19.52 -0.75
C SER A 31 3.59 -18.14 -1.02
N SER A 32 3.39 -17.19 -0.10
CA SER A 32 3.90 -15.82 -0.28
C SER A 32 5.43 -15.82 -0.48
N ASP A 33 6.15 -16.70 0.20
CA ASP A 33 7.60 -16.80 0.09
C ASP A 33 8.02 -17.37 -1.27
N HIS A 34 7.37 -18.40 -1.73
CA HIS A 34 7.62 -18.99 -3.05
C HIS A 34 7.30 -18.02 -4.20
N PHE A 35 6.25 -17.17 -4.03
CA PHE A 35 5.96 -16.13 -5.02
C PHE A 35 7.16 -15.20 -5.22
N TRP A 36 7.75 -14.69 -4.14
CA TRP A 36 8.85 -13.73 -4.24
C TRP A 36 10.13 -14.34 -4.82
N GLU A 37 10.40 -15.61 -4.54
CA GLU A 37 11.56 -16.32 -5.07
C GLU A 37 11.44 -16.67 -6.56
N THR A 38 10.22 -16.72 -7.09
CA THR A 38 9.96 -17.04 -8.51
C THR A 38 9.46 -15.86 -9.33
N ALA A 39 9.15 -14.71 -8.68
CA ALA A 39 8.62 -13.52 -9.33
C ALA A 39 9.63 -12.92 -10.30
N ASN A 40 9.42 -13.08 -11.59
CA ASN A 40 10.21 -12.42 -12.63
C ASN A 40 9.79 -10.95 -12.81
N ALA A 41 10.44 -10.22 -13.72
CA ALA A 41 10.14 -8.81 -13.99
C ALA A 41 8.66 -8.56 -14.35
N ALA A 42 8.02 -9.48 -15.07
CA ALA A 42 6.60 -9.36 -15.42
C ALA A 42 5.69 -9.51 -14.20
N ALA A 43 6.01 -10.40 -13.26
CA ALA A 43 5.28 -10.56 -12.01
C ALA A 43 5.40 -9.31 -11.12
N LEU A 44 6.60 -8.70 -11.03
CA LEU A 44 6.80 -7.43 -10.34
C LEU A 44 6.00 -6.30 -11.00
N GLU A 45 5.96 -6.25 -12.34
CA GLU A 45 5.14 -5.29 -13.08
C GLU A 45 3.66 -5.46 -12.78
N GLN A 46 3.15 -6.69 -12.78
CA GLN A 46 1.75 -6.98 -12.44
C GLN A 46 1.41 -6.58 -11.01
N TYR A 47 2.31 -6.78 -10.07
CA TYR A 47 2.11 -6.32 -8.70
C TYR A 47 1.95 -4.79 -8.63
N CYS A 48 2.79 -4.04 -9.33
CA CYS A 48 2.66 -2.58 -9.42
C CYS A 48 1.34 -2.16 -10.08
N ASN A 49 0.87 -2.90 -11.09
CA ASN A 49 -0.37 -2.59 -11.82
C ASN A 49 -1.61 -2.57 -10.92
N LEU A 50 -1.60 -3.27 -9.78
CA LEU A 50 -2.69 -3.25 -8.80
C LEU A 50 -2.95 -1.86 -8.19
N TYR A 51 -1.95 -0.98 -8.15
CA TYR A 51 -2.03 0.33 -7.51
C TYR A 51 -2.47 1.45 -8.44
N TYR A 52 -2.24 1.31 -9.74
CA TYR A 52 -2.63 2.32 -10.72
C TYR A 52 -4.13 2.65 -10.66
N PRO A 53 -5.07 1.70 -10.78
CA PRO A 53 -6.50 2.00 -10.74
C PRO A 53 -6.97 2.42 -9.34
N LYS A 54 -6.23 2.08 -8.29
CA LYS A 54 -6.59 2.46 -6.91
C LYS A 54 -6.24 3.89 -6.59
N LEU A 55 -5.11 4.39 -7.08
CA LEU A 55 -4.54 5.66 -6.65
C LEU A 55 -4.59 6.74 -7.74
N ILE A 56 -4.51 6.36 -9.02
CA ILE A 56 -4.58 7.30 -10.14
C ILE A 56 -6.01 7.26 -10.68
N LYS A 57 -6.87 8.03 -10.03
CA LYS A 57 -8.29 8.16 -10.41
C LYS A 57 -8.46 9.36 -11.35
N GLY A 58 -9.48 9.33 -12.18
CA GLY A 58 -9.97 10.53 -12.83
C GLY A 58 -9.76 10.64 -14.34
N HIS A 59 -9.17 9.65 -15.00
CA HIS A 59 -9.00 9.69 -16.45
C HIS A 59 -9.92 8.75 -17.25
N GLY A 60 -10.79 7.98 -16.55
CA GLY A 60 -11.69 7.01 -17.21
C GLY A 60 -12.89 7.67 -17.87
N ASP A 61 -13.68 8.38 -17.08
CA ASP A 61 -14.84 9.15 -17.54
C ASP A 61 -14.82 10.53 -16.86
N PRO A 62 -14.50 11.60 -17.62
CA PRO A 62 -14.46 12.94 -17.04
C PRO A 62 -15.83 13.43 -16.56
N LEU A 63 -16.93 12.80 -17.01
CA LEU A 63 -18.30 13.13 -16.62
C LEU A 63 -18.84 12.22 -15.52
N ALA A 64 -18.09 11.19 -15.12
CA ALA A 64 -18.53 10.32 -14.02
C ALA A 64 -18.56 11.09 -12.70
N TRP A 65 -19.69 11.07 -12.01
CA TRP A 65 -19.90 11.69 -10.70
C TRP A 65 -19.24 10.94 -9.54
N ASN A 66 -18.29 10.06 -9.81
CA ASN A 66 -17.57 9.32 -8.80
C ASN A 66 -16.39 10.15 -8.23
N ILE A 67 -16.12 9.93 -6.96
CA ILE A 67 -15.03 10.57 -6.23
C ILE A 67 -13.70 10.37 -6.98
N GLY A 68 -13.06 11.47 -7.39
CA GLY A 68 -11.78 11.47 -8.11
C GLY A 68 -11.88 11.76 -9.60
N SER A 69 -13.07 11.95 -10.17
CA SER A 69 -13.20 12.56 -11.51
C SER A 69 -12.84 14.06 -11.46
N MET A 70 -12.46 14.65 -12.57
CA MET A 70 -12.22 16.10 -12.65
C MET A 70 -13.43 16.90 -12.18
N ILE A 71 -14.64 16.49 -12.57
CA ILE A 71 -15.89 17.17 -12.20
C ILE A 71 -16.17 17.08 -10.71
N SER A 72 -15.87 15.94 -10.06
CA SER A 72 -16.15 15.81 -8.62
C SER A 72 -15.26 16.71 -7.76
N GLN A 73 -14.07 17.04 -8.20
CA GLN A 73 -13.18 17.99 -7.50
C GLN A 73 -13.67 19.42 -7.69
N GLU A 74 -14.07 19.80 -8.90
CA GLU A 74 -14.65 21.12 -9.20
C GLU A 74 -15.98 21.33 -8.47
N TYR A 75 -16.78 20.27 -8.30
CA TYR A 75 -18.03 20.27 -7.55
C TYR A 75 -17.84 20.49 -6.03
N GLN A 76 -16.68 20.15 -5.49
CA GLN A 76 -16.32 20.40 -4.10
C GLN A 76 -15.70 21.78 -3.87
N SER A 77 -15.50 22.55 -4.94
CA SER A 77 -15.03 23.93 -4.93
C SER A 77 -16.18 24.89 -5.28
N ASP A 78 -15.91 26.17 -5.32
CA ASP A 78 -16.84 27.21 -5.77
C ASP A 78 -16.86 27.39 -7.32
N ASN A 79 -16.04 26.61 -8.04
CA ASN A 79 -15.93 26.72 -9.49
C ASN A 79 -17.11 26.08 -10.25
N LEU A 80 -17.79 25.11 -9.64
CA LEU A 80 -18.92 24.42 -10.25
C LEU A 80 -20.14 24.39 -9.33
N LEU A 81 -21.20 25.10 -9.73
CA LEU A 81 -22.49 25.05 -9.06
C LEU A 81 -23.23 23.76 -9.43
N ALA A 82 -23.47 22.93 -8.44
CA ALA A 82 -24.31 21.75 -8.60
C ALA A 82 -25.75 22.01 -8.19
N SER A 83 -26.66 21.20 -8.70
CA SER A 83 -28.07 21.23 -8.32
C SER A 83 -28.35 20.80 -6.88
N GLY A 84 -27.33 20.30 -6.15
CA GLY A 84 -27.39 19.89 -4.74
C GLY A 84 -26.19 20.38 -3.94
N ALA A 85 -26.43 20.63 -2.66
CA ALA A 85 -25.40 21.10 -1.74
C ALA A 85 -24.30 20.05 -1.52
N SER A 86 -23.04 20.40 -1.76
CA SER A 86 -21.90 19.61 -1.28
C SER A 86 -21.73 19.85 0.22
N ALA A 87 -21.57 18.77 1.00
CA ALA A 87 -21.29 18.89 2.44
C ALA A 87 -20.04 19.71 2.74
N ILE A 88 -19.09 19.76 1.79
CA ILE A 88 -17.86 20.55 1.90
C ILE A 88 -18.15 22.02 1.69
N THR A 89 -18.85 22.40 0.62
CA THR A 89 -19.16 23.82 0.29
C THR A 89 -20.09 24.46 1.30
N PHE A 90 -20.94 23.70 1.99
CA PHE A 90 -21.84 24.18 3.04
C PHE A 90 -21.26 24.06 4.46
N GLY A 91 -20.00 23.70 4.62
CA GLY A 91 -19.38 23.56 5.94
C GLY A 91 -19.95 22.43 6.81
N GLN A 92 -20.72 21.52 6.22
CA GLN A 92 -21.38 20.40 6.91
C GLN A 92 -20.49 19.15 6.97
N ASN A 93 -19.17 19.31 6.79
CA ASN A 93 -18.23 18.21 6.84
C ASN A 93 -18.08 17.74 8.30
N THR A 94 -18.93 16.82 8.71
CA THR A 94 -18.92 16.25 10.06
C THR A 94 -17.86 15.16 10.17
N LYS A 95 -17.28 15.02 11.36
CA LYS A 95 -16.37 13.91 11.67
C LYS A 95 -17.12 12.58 11.50
N LEU A 96 -16.77 11.84 10.44
CA LEU A 96 -17.37 10.54 10.19
C LEU A 96 -16.85 9.51 11.20
N THR A 97 -17.75 8.66 11.72
CA THR A 97 -17.41 7.51 12.57
C THR A 97 -16.76 6.39 11.80
N SER A 98 -17.01 6.31 10.47
CA SER A 98 -16.32 5.41 9.53
C SER A 98 -16.05 6.16 8.24
N ASN A 99 -14.87 5.97 7.69
CA ASN A 99 -14.46 6.55 6.41
C ASN A 99 -13.75 5.48 5.59
N SER A 100 -14.24 5.24 4.36
CA SER A 100 -13.65 4.28 3.41
C SER A 100 -12.21 4.63 3.04
N ASP A 101 -11.82 5.90 3.14
CA ASP A 101 -10.46 6.37 2.81
C ASP A 101 -9.47 6.07 3.95
N TRP A 102 -9.96 5.74 5.17
CA TRP A 102 -9.15 5.21 6.26
C TRP A 102 -8.82 3.73 6.01
N ASN A 103 -8.25 3.45 4.86
CA ASN A 103 -7.90 2.11 4.39
C ASN A 103 -6.38 1.99 4.24
N TRP A 104 -5.81 0.99 4.87
CA TRP A 104 -4.37 0.76 4.94
C TRP A 104 -3.88 -0.37 4.04
N SER A 105 -4.77 -0.96 3.22
CA SER A 105 -4.42 -2.08 2.33
C SER A 105 -3.35 -1.73 1.32
N THR A 106 -3.36 -0.50 0.79
CA THR A 106 -2.32 0.00 -0.13
C THR A 106 -0.96 0.07 0.57
N VAL A 107 -0.89 0.72 1.74
CA VAL A 107 0.35 0.83 2.51
C VAL A 107 0.88 -0.55 2.88
N ARG A 108 0.01 -1.45 3.36
CA ARG A 108 0.40 -2.82 3.72
C ARG A 108 0.99 -3.56 2.52
N GLY A 109 0.34 -3.51 1.36
CA GLY A 109 0.84 -4.15 0.15
C GLY A 109 2.15 -3.53 -0.35
N CYS A 110 2.30 -2.20 -0.32
CA CYS A 110 3.56 -1.55 -0.63
C CYS A 110 4.69 -1.99 0.30
N ASN A 111 4.43 -2.05 1.60
CA ASN A 111 5.42 -2.52 2.58
C ASN A 111 5.79 -4.00 2.36
N ALA A 112 4.81 -4.86 2.06
CA ALA A 112 5.07 -6.27 1.73
C ALA A 112 5.96 -6.42 0.49
N PHE A 113 5.72 -5.61 -0.55
CA PHE A 113 6.61 -5.58 -1.72
C PHE A 113 8.02 -5.14 -1.35
N LEU A 114 8.14 -4.01 -0.66
CA LEU A 114 9.44 -3.43 -0.30
C LEU A 114 10.27 -4.34 0.61
N GLN A 115 9.62 -5.17 1.42
CA GLN A 115 10.30 -6.15 2.26
C GLN A 115 10.85 -7.34 1.46
N ASN A 116 10.20 -7.72 0.35
CA ASN A 116 10.44 -8.99 -0.31
C ASN A 116 11.02 -8.89 -1.73
N TYR A 117 10.92 -7.75 -2.42
CA TYR A 117 11.30 -7.62 -3.85
C TYR A 117 12.74 -8.04 -4.15
N GLN A 118 13.63 -7.97 -3.18
CA GLN A 118 15.02 -8.40 -3.34
C GLN A 118 15.17 -9.91 -3.52
N LYS A 119 14.24 -10.71 -3.05
CA LYS A 119 14.21 -12.18 -3.23
C LYS A 119 13.95 -12.57 -4.69
N SER A 120 13.40 -11.66 -5.50
CA SER A 120 13.06 -11.90 -6.90
C SER A 120 14.31 -12.19 -7.74
N PRO A 121 14.26 -13.15 -8.69
CA PRO A 121 15.32 -13.42 -9.65
C PRO A 121 15.41 -12.39 -10.78
N ALA A 122 14.54 -11.38 -10.80
CA ALA A 122 14.59 -10.31 -11.80
C ALA A 122 15.91 -9.53 -11.76
N SER A 123 16.24 -8.83 -12.85
CA SER A 123 17.43 -7.99 -12.90
C SER A 123 17.38 -6.89 -11.83
N GLU A 124 18.57 -6.47 -11.33
CA GLU A 124 18.64 -5.36 -10.36
C GLU A 124 18.02 -4.07 -10.90
N MET A 125 18.07 -3.85 -12.20
CA MET A 125 17.46 -2.71 -12.86
C MET A 125 15.93 -2.78 -12.78
N ASP A 126 15.34 -3.96 -13.03
CA ASP A 126 13.89 -4.17 -12.93
C ASP A 126 13.41 -4.11 -11.48
N LYS A 127 14.15 -4.72 -10.55
CA LYS A 127 13.86 -4.64 -9.12
C LYS A 127 13.79 -3.19 -8.65
N LYS A 128 14.82 -2.38 -8.96
CA LYS A 128 14.84 -0.95 -8.61
C LYS A 128 13.71 -0.19 -9.25
N LYS A 129 13.46 -0.40 -10.55
CA LYS A 129 12.36 0.26 -11.27
C LYS A 129 11.02 0.03 -10.60
N TYR A 130 10.65 -1.23 -10.32
CA TYR A 130 9.36 -1.57 -9.73
C TYR A 130 9.30 -1.19 -8.24
N ALA A 131 10.41 -1.26 -7.51
CA ALA A 131 10.49 -0.71 -6.16
C ALA A 131 10.27 0.80 -6.14
N GLY A 132 10.81 1.53 -7.14
CA GLY A 132 10.57 2.96 -7.30
C GLY A 132 9.09 3.30 -7.52
N GLU A 133 8.36 2.51 -8.33
CA GLU A 133 6.92 2.69 -8.51
C GLU A 133 6.15 2.44 -7.21
N ILE A 134 6.50 1.39 -6.46
CA ILE A 134 5.86 1.08 -5.17
C ILE A 134 6.15 2.15 -4.12
N LEU A 135 7.38 2.67 -4.06
CA LEU A 135 7.73 3.79 -3.19
C LEU A 135 6.92 5.04 -3.53
N PHE A 136 6.75 5.33 -4.81
CA PHE A 136 5.88 6.42 -5.27
C PHE A 136 4.44 6.21 -4.80
N PHE A 137 3.86 5.03 -4.98
CA PHE A 137 2.49 4.75 -4.55
C PHE A 137 2.31 4.82 -3.04
N LYS A 138 3.29 4.32 -2.27
CA LYS A 138 3.30 4.46 -0.82
C LYS A 138 3.28 5.94 -0.41
N ALA A 139 4.18 6.74 -0.98
CA ALA A 139 4.26 8.17 -0.70
C ALA A 139 2.97 8.91 -1.10
N PHE A 140 2.41 8.60 -2.26
CA PHE A 140 1.19 9.22 -2.77
C PHE A 140 -0.04 8.88 -1.92
N ASP A 141 -0.18 7.62 -1.49
CA ASP A 141 -1.28 7.22 -0.60
C ASP A 141 -1.19 7.90 0.78
N TYR A 142 0.02 7.97 1.35
CA TYR A 142 0.23 8.72 2.59
C TYR A 142 -0.01 10.22 2.44
N TYR A 143 0.44 10.83 1.34
CA TYR A 143 0.17 12.22 1.03
C TYR A 143 -1.33 12.51 1.04
N ASN A 144 -2.12 11.68 0.34
CA ASN A 144 -3.58 11.82 0.33
C ASN A 144 -4.19 11.66 1.72
N LYS A 145 -3.70 10.71 2.53
CA LYS A 145 -4.17 10.52 3.91
C LYS A 145 -3.85 11.72 4.81
N VAL A 146 -2.66 12.29 4.68
CA VAL A 146 -2.30 13.52 5.43
C VAL A 146 -3.19 14.69 5.01
N CYS A 147 -3.49 14.84 3.72
CA CYS A 147 -4.41 15.88 3.25
C CYS A 147 -5.83 15.71 3.81
N LEU A 148 -6.32 14.47 3.94
CA LEU A 148 -7.67 14.19 4.42
C LEU A 148 -7.78 14.20 5.95
N PHE A 149 -6.80 13.65 6.66
CA PHE A 149 -6.91 13.32 8.08
C PHE A 149 -5.96 14.09 8.98
N GLY A 150 -4.98 14.80 8.40
CA GLY A 150 -3.90 15.43 9.16
C GLY A 150 -2.92 14.40 9.71
N ASP A 151 -2.93 14.19 11.02
CA ASP A 151 -2.09 13.21 11.69
C ASP A 151 -2.54 11.78 11.38
N VAL A 152 -1.61 10.92 10.98
CA VAL A 152 -1.84 9.51 10.62
C VAL A 152 -0.69 8.63 11.10
N PRO A 153 -0.91 7.35 11.43
CA PRO A 153 0.20 6.48 11.82
C PRO A 153 1.07 6.13 10.61
N TRP A 154 2.38 6.22 10.76
CA TRP A 154 3.36 5.81 9.74
C TRP A 154 3.80 4.36 9.96
N TYR A 155 3.77 3.55 8.92
CA TYR A 155 4.18 2.14 8.94
C TYR A 155 5.27 1.87 7.91
N ASP A 156 6.42 1.34 8.35
CA ASP A 156 7.54 0.99 7.47
C ASP A 156 7.58 -0.49 7.08
N SER A 157 6.84 -1.32 7.80
CA SER A 157 6.76 -2.77 7.56
C SER A 157 5.32 -3.24 7.41
N PRO A 158 5.07 -4.38 6.76
CA PRO A 158 3.76 -5.00 6.79
C PRO A 158 3.47 -5.48 8.21
N LEU A 159 2.29 -5.13 8.71
CA LEU A 159 1.84 -5.52 10.04
C LEU A 159 0.99 -6.79 9.96
N ASP A 160 1.17 -7.68 10.92
CA ASP A 160 0.28 -8.81 11.16
C ASP A 160 -0.70 -8.52 12.32
N LYS A 161 -1.62 -9.46 12.57
CA LYS A 161 -2.66 -9.31 13.61
C LYS A 161 -2.13 -9.15 15.04
N ASN A 162 -0.87 -9.54 15.29
CA ASN A 162 -0.24 -9.49 16.61
C ASN A 162 0.75 -8.31 16.73
N SER A 163 0.94 -7.53 15.69
CA SER A 163 1.88 -6.40 15.70
C SER A 163 1.41 -5.32 16.67
N PRO A 164 2.21 -4.94 17.68
CA PRO A 164 1.85 -3.91 18.64
C PRO A 164 1.58 -2.55 17.99
N GLU A 165 2.23 -2.29 16.87
CA GLU A 165 2.11 -1.05 16.09
C GLU A 165 0.69 -0.83 15.53
N LEU A 166 -0.16 -1.87 15.47
CA LEU A 166 -1.57 -1.72 15.09
C LEU A 166 -2.34 -0.80 16.03
N TYR A 167 -1.90 -0.72 17.29
CA TYR A 167 -2.57 0.04 18.34
C TYR A 167 -1.88 1.36 18.67
N LYS A 168 -0.82 1.73 17.92
CA LYS A 168 -0.14 3.00 18.14
C LYS A 168 -1.05 4.18 17.81
N GLY A 169 -0.81 5.31 18.48
CA GLY A 169 -1.44 6.58 18.16
C GLY A 169 -1.05 7.09 16.77
N ARG A 170 -1.66 8.20 16.35
CA ARG A 170 -1.28 8.89 15.11
C ARG A 170 0.05 9.61 15.30
N ASP A 171 0.93 9.48 14.34
CA ASP A 171 2.15 10.28 14.24
C ASP A 171 1.77 11.70 13.75
N SER A 172 2.47 12.73 14.21
CA SER A 172 2.19 14.08 13.75
C SER A 172 2.41 14.21 12.24
N ARG A 173 1.58 15.01 11.58
CA ARG A 173 1.70 15.25 10.14
C ARG A 173 3.10 15.71 9.72
N THR A 174 3.81 16.44 10.56
CA THR A 174 5.18 16.90 10.30
C THR A 174 6.14 15.70 10.17
N VAL A 175 6.06 14.74 11.08
CA VAL A 175 6.87 13.51 11.05
C VAL A 175 6.49 12.65 9.85
N VAL A 176 5.19 12.53 9.57
CA VAL A 176 4.70 11.75 8.42
C VAL A 176 5.14 12.39 7.10
N MET A 177 5.05 13.73 6.96
CA MET A 177 5.51 14.44 5.76
C MET A 177 7.02 14.26 5.54
N ALA A 178 7.84 14.34 6.58
CA ALA A 178 9.26 14.04 6.46
C ALA A 178 9.54 12.62 5.97
N SER A 179 8.75 11.64 6.44
CA SER A 179 8.83 10.25 6.00
C SER A 179 8.36 10.08 4.55
N ILE A 180 7.32 10.81 4.14
CA ILE A 180 6.86 10.86 2.74
C ILE A 180 7.97 11.41 1.83
N LEU A 181 8.57 12.55 2.19
CA LEU A 181 9.64 13.17 1.41
C LEU A 181 10.85 12.24 1.27
N LYS A 182 11.25 11.57 2.35
CA LYS A 182 12.31 10.57 2.33
C LYS A 182 11.96 9.40 1.39
N THR A 183 10.73 8.92 1.44
CA THR A 183 10.26 7.81 0.59
C THR A 183 10.24 8.21 -0.89
N ILE A 184 9.79 9.45 -1.19
CA ILE A 184 9.76 9.92 -2.57
C ILE A 184 11.16 10.20 -3.13
N ASP A 185 12.13 10.59 -2.29
CA ASP A 185 13.53 10.73 -2.70
C ASP A 185 14.12 9.39 -3.14
N GLN A 186 13.82 8.31 -2.41
CA GLN A 186 14.19 6.96 -2.84
C GLN A 186 13.51 6.56 -4.15
N ALA A 187 12.24 6.91 -4.33
CA ALA A 187 11.54 6.66 -5.59
C ALA A 187 12.19 7.41 -6.77
N ILE A 188 12.59 8.67 -6.57
CA ILE A 188 13.30 9.48 -7.58
C ILE A 188 14.64 8.84 -7.98
N GLU A 189 15.36 8.27 -7.03
CA GLU A 189 16.62 7.56 -7.30
C GLU A 189 16.39 6.29 -8.13
N PHE A 190 15.34 5.54 -7.83
CA PHE A 190 15.07 4.22 -8.44
C PHE A 190 14.32 4.32 -9.78
N LEU A 191 13.49 5.34 -9.97
CA LEU A 191 12.68 5.48 -11.16
C LEU A 191 13.49 5.97 -12.36
N PRO A 192 13.28 5.37 -13.55
CA PRO A 192 13.86 5.87 -14.78
C PRO A 192 13.15 7.17 -15.22
N ARG A 193 13.89 8.02 -15.92
CA ARG A 193 13.37 9.26 -16.47
C ARG A 193 12.35 9.03 -17.58
N LYS A 194 12.60 8.02 -18.41
CA LYS A 194 11.68 7.59 -19.49
C LYS A 194 11.10 6.24 -19.15
N THR A 195 9.79 6.12 -19.15
CA THR A 195 9.05 4.88 -18.91
C THR A 195 8.12 4.59 -20.10
N LYS A 196 7.49 3.40 -20.08
CA LYS A 196 6.34 3.14 -20.96
C LYS A 196 5.25 4.17 -20.68
N VAL A 197 4.48 4.51 -21.71
CA VAL A 197 3.29 5.37 -21.56
C VAL A 197 2.38 4.82 -20.45
N TYR A 198 1.80 5.72 -19.67
CA TYR A 198 0.93 5.42 -18.51
C TYR A 198 1.61 4.78 -17.28
N ARG A 199 2.94 4.81 -17.19
CA ARG A 199 3.64 4.38 -15.98
C ARG A 199 4.27 5.56 -15.25
N VAL A 200 4.39 5.41 -13.92
CA VAL A 200 5.08 6.40 -13.08
C VAL A 200 6.53 6.55 -13.52
N SER A 201 6.94 7.79 -13.73
CA SER A 201 8.30 8.18 -14.08
C SER A 201 8.97 8.94 -12.94
N ARG A 202 10.29 9.14 -13.05
CA ARG A 202 11.04 10.01 -12.14
C ARG A 202 10.46 11.42 -12.09
N ASP A 203 9.97 11.94 -13.22
CA ASP A 203 9.41 13.31 -13.29
C ASP A 203 8.08 13.38 -12.53
N ALA A 204 7.26 12.31 -12.56
CA ALA A 204 6.06 12.22 -11.73
C ALA A 204 6.39 12.22 -10.22
N ALA A 205 7.47 11.54 -9.82
CA ALA A 205 7.92 11.54 -8.44
C ALA A 205 8.45 12.92 -8.00
N LEU A 206 9.17 13.63 -8.86
CA LEU A 206 9.61 15.01 -8.62
C LEU A 206 8.42 15.96 -8.45
N LEU A 207 7.37 15.80 -9.25
CA LEU A 207 6.15 16.59 -9.11
C LEU A 207 5.45 16.33 -7.77
N LEU A 208 5.35 15.07 -7.36
CA LEU A 208 4.78 14.72 -6.05
C LEU A 208 5.61 15.31 -4.90
N LYS A 209 6.95 15.25 -5.01
CA LYS A 209 7.85 15.88 -4.03
C LYS A 209 7.58 17.37 -3.92
N ALA A 210 7.53 18.11 -5.04
CA ALA A 210 7.25 19.54 -5.05
C ALA A 210 5.91 19.87 -4.37
N ARG A 211 4.87 19.06 -4.58
CA ARG A 211 3.58 19.23 -3.89
C ARG A 211 3.70 18.99 -2.38
N GLY A 212 4.51 18.01 -1.97
CA GLY A 212 4.79 17.72 -0.55
C GLY A 212 5.55 18.86 0.13
N ASP A 213 6.57 19.40 -0.53
CA ASP A 213 7.37 20.52 -0.01
C ASP A 213 6.49 21.77 0.24
N VAL A 214 5.54 22.07 -0.63
CA VAL A 214 4.59 23.17 -0.43
C VAL A 214 3.78 22.99 0.85
N ILE A 215 3.31 21.79 1.17
CA ILE A 215 2.55 21.52 2.41
C ILE A 215 3.42 21.73 3.66
N VAL A 216 4.70 21.40 3.59
CA VAL A 216 5.64 21.56 4.72
C VAL A 216 5.93 23.06 4.97
N THR A 217 6.21 23.80 3.90
CA THR A 217 6.58 25.23 4.00
C THR A 217 5.43 26.14 4.44
N TRP A 218 4.18 25.81 4.13
CA TRP A 218 3.00 26.57 4.59
C TRP A 218 2.85 26.63 6.11
N LYS A 219 3.54 25.76 6.83
CA LYS A 219 3.47 25.69 8.30
C LYS A 219 4.51 26.59 9.00
N GLU A 220 5.52 27.02 8.27
CA GLU A 220 6.60 27.88 8.80
C GLU A 220 6.35 29.38 8.56
N MET A 221 5.29 29.71 7.82
CA MET A 221 4.79 31.07 7.59
C MET A 221 3.60 31.39 8.50
#